data_039cdde958ccc85388b8cc6e4d97cfbe
#
_entry.id   039cdde958ccc85388b8cc6e4d97cfbe
#
_cell.length_a   1.000
_cell.length_b   1.000
_cell.length_c   1.000
_cell.angle_alpha   90.00
_cell.angle_beta   90.00
_cell.angle_gamma   90.00
#
_symmetry.space_group_name_H-M   'P 1'
#
loop_
_entity.id
_entity.type
_entity.pdbx_description
1 polymer ?
#
loop_
_entity_poly.entity_id
_entity_poly.type
_entity_poly.pdbx_seq_one_letter_code
_entity_poly.pdbx_strand_id
1 'polypeptide(L)'
;MDYAKESLKMHYDLKGKIEVVSRAKVDSKDALSLAYTPGVAQPCLEIQKDVNKSYDLTRRWNTVAVVTDGTAVLGLGDIGPEAGMPVMEGKCVLFKEFGGVDAIPLCVRSKDVDEIVKTVSLLAGSFGGINLEDISAPRCFEIEKKLKECCDIPIFHDDQHGTAAVSYTHLTLPTILR
;
A
#
# COMPACT_ATOMS: atom_id res chain seq x y z
N MET A 1 -9.93 -30.14 0.23
CA MET A 1 -10.03 -29.05 -0.77
C MET A 1 -8.65 -28.81 -1.37
N ASP A 2 -8.52 -28.74 -2.66
CA ASP A 2 -7.27 -28.37 -3.35
C ASP A 2 -7.20 -26.84 -3.45
N TYR A 3 -6.56 -26.23 -2.46
CA TYR A 3 -6.46 -24.78 -2.37
C TYR A 3 -5.75 -24.13 -3.56
N ALA A 4 -4.76 -24.80 -4.17
CA ALA A 4 -4.05 -24.25 -5.33
C ALA A 4 -4.97 -24.13 -6.55
N LYS A 5 -5.72 -25.19 -6.85
CA LYS A 5 -6.68 -25.21 -7.95
C LYS A 5 -7.84 -24.22 -7.74
N GLU A 6 -8.41 -24.20 -6.54
CA GLU A 6 -9.53 -23.30 -6.24
C GLU A 6 -9.08 -21.82 -6.23
N SER A 7 -7.89 -21.53 -5.71
CA SER A 7 -7.31 -20.19 -5.76
C SER A 7 -7.08 -19.71 -7.19
N LEU A 8 -6.50 -20.57 -8.05
CA LEU A 8 -6.29 -20.24 -9.45
C LEU A 8 -7.62 -19.93 -10.16
N LYS A 9 -8.65 -20.77 -9.94
CA LYS A 9 -9.99 -20.54 -10.46
C LYS A 9 -10.55 -19.18 -9.99
N MET A 10 -10.48 -18.89 -8.70
CA MET A 10 -10.94 -17.62 -8.13
C MET A 10 -10.26 -16.42 -8.79
N HIS A 11 -8.94 -16.48 -9.03
CA HIS A 11 -8.22 -15.37 -9.66
C HIS A 11 -8.65 -15.15 -11.12
N TYR A 12 -8.95 -16.21 -11.87
CA TYR A 12 -9.52 -16.10 -13.21
C TYR A 12 -10.94 -15.52 -13.20
N ASP A 13 -11.78 -15.96 -12.27
CA ASP A 13 -13.17 -15.52 -12.17
C ASP A 13 -13.26 -14.05 -11.77
N LEU A 14 -12.47 -13.62 -10.78
CA LEU A 14 -12.46 -12.23 -10.27
C LEU A 14 -11.67 -11.27 -11.15
N LYS A 15 -10.65 -11.74 -11.88
CA LYS A 15 -9.71 -10.89 -12.66
C LYS A 15 -9.01 -9.82 -11.80
N GLY A 16 -8.74 -10.13 -10.55
CA GLY A 16 -8.20 -9.26 -9.51
C GLY A 16 -9.05 -9.29 -8.25
N LYS A 17 -8.45 -8.99 -7.10
CA LYS A 17 -9.11 -9.08 -5.79
C LYS A 17 -9.54 -7.73 -5.23
N ILE A 18 -9.16 -6.64 -5.89
CA ILE A 18 -9.46 -5.28 -5.48
C ILE A 18 -10.12 -4.51 -6.61
N GLU A 19 -10.91 -3.51 -6.25
CA GLU A 19 -11.53 -2.56 -7.18
C GLU A 19 -11.48 -1.15 -6.60
N VAL A 20 -11.58 -0.13 -7.46
CA VAL A 20 -11.72 1.27 -7.09
C VAL A 20 -13.17 1.69 -7.31
N VAL A 21 -13.83 2.15 -6.25
CA VAL A 21 -15.22 2.60 -6.29
C VAL A 21 -15.30 4.10 -6.05
N SER A 22 -16.19 4.77 -6.79
CA SER A 22 -16.49 6.19 -6.56
C SER A 22 -17.26 6.36 -5.26
N ARG A 23 -16.83 7.30 -4.41
CA ARG A 23 -17.57 7.74 -3.22
C ARG A 23 -18.46 8.94 -3.50
N ALA A 24 -18.19 9.67 -4.59
CA ALA A 24 -19.03 10.76 -5.06
C ALA A 24 -20.07 10.22 -6.04
N LYS A 25 -21.33 10.59 -5.83
CA LYS A 25 -22.42 10.30 -6.76
C LYS A 25 -22.44 11.39 -7.84
N VAL A 26 -22.37 11.00 -9.11
CA VAL A 26 -22.37 11.92 -10.26
C VAL A 26 -23.58 11.56 -11.14
N ASP A 27 -24.75 12.02 -10.74
CA ASP A 27 -26.04 11.73 -11.39
C ASP A 27 -26.69 12.97 -12.03
N SER A 28 -26.03 14.12 -11.98
CA SER A 28 -26.49 15.38 -12.58
C SER A 28 -25.30 16.23 -13.05
N LYS A 29 -25.60 17.23 -13.88
CA LYS A 29 -24.60 18.21 -14.31
C LYS A 29 -24.03 19.00 -13.14
N ASP A 30 -24.84 19.32 -12.15
CA ASP A 30 -24.41 20.04 -10.96
C ASP A 30 -23.52 19.16 -10.09
N ALA A 31 -23.87 17.89 -9.88
CA ALA A 31 -23.03 16.92 -9.16
C ALA A 31 -21.67 16.73 -9.84
N LEU A 32 -21.63 16.66 -11.18
CA LEU A 32 -20.40 16.61 -11.94
C LEU A 32 -19.55 17.89 -11.74
N SER A 33 -20.20 19.06 -11.77
CA SER A 33 -19.53 20.35 -11.59
C SER A 33 -18.96 20.54 -10.19
N LEU A 34 -19.55 19.94 -9.19
CA LEU A 34 -19.04 19.89 -7.81
C LEU A 34 -17.89 18.89 -7.66
N ALA A 35 -18.03 17.69 -8.25
CA ALA A 35 -17.04 16.62 -8.11
C ALA A 35 -15.77 16.87 -8.96
N TYR A 36 -15.89 17.63 -10.05
CA TYR A 36 -14.82 17.92 -10.97
C TYR A 36 -14.77 19.42 -11.32
N THR A 37 -14.71 19.79 -12.60
CA THR A 37 -14.58 21.19 -13.04
C THR A 37 -15.96 21.84 -13.12
N PRO A 38 -16.18 23.06 -12.56
CA PRO A 38 -15.20 23.97 -11.95
C PRO A 38 -14.99 23.83 -10.43
N GLY A 39 -15.87 23.13 -9.71
CA GLY A 39 -15.91 23.12 -8.24
C GLY A 39 -14.63 22.63 -7.58
N VAL A 40 -13.95 21.64 -8.18
CA VAL A 40 -12.70 21.04 -7.67
C VAL A 40 -11.53 22.05 -7.53
N ALA A 41 -11.62 23.20 -8.16
CA ALA A 41 -10.58 24.24 -8.02
C ALA A 41 -10.45 24.73 -6.57
N GLN A 42 -11.56 24.82 -5.82
CA GLN A 42 -11.52 25.33 -4.45
C GLN A 42 -10.74 24.41 -3.48
N PRO A 43 -11.00 23.11 -3.39
CA PRO A 43 -10.17 22.23 -2.56
C PRO A 43 -8.71 22.19 -3.02
N CYS A 44 -8.40 22.31 -4.32
CA CYS A 44 -7.01 22.43 -4.79
C CYS A 44 -6.31 23.66 -4.22
N LEU A 45 -6.97 24.82 -4.22
CA LEU A 45 -6.43 26.05 -3.65
C LEU A 45 -6.24 25.99 -2.14
N GLU A 46 -7.09 25.26 -1.44
CA GLU A 46 -6.94 25.04 0.01
C GLU A 46 -5.71 24.16 0.31
N ILE A 47 -5.50 23.08 -0.46
CA ILE A 47 -4.33 22.21 -0.32
C ILE A 47 -3.05 22.96 -0.73
N GLN A 48 -3.11 23.82 -1.74
CA GLN A 48 -1.96 24.64 -2.14
C GLN A 48 -1.48 25.59 -1.02
N LYS A 49 -2.41 26.12 -0.21
CA LYS A 49 -2.08 26.96 0.93
C LYS A 49 -1.53 26.18 2.12
N ASP A 50 -2.04 24.98 2.33
CA ASP A 50 -1.64 24.06 3.41
C ASP A 50 -1.74 22.61 2.94
N VAL A 51 -0.59 21.98 2.67
CA VAL A 51 -0.50 20.62 2.14
C VAL A 51 -1.14 19.59 3.11
N ASN A 52 -1.21 19.86 4.40
CA ASN A 52 -1.82 18.94 5.36
C ASN A 52 -3.33 18.76 5.11
N LYS A 53 -3.99 19.75 4.52
CA LYS A 53 -5.39 19.62 4.09
C LYS A 53 -5.61 18.54 3.05
N SER A 54 -4.56 18.02 2.42
CA SER A 54 -4.66 16.85 1.55
C SER A 54 -5.19 15.62 2.28
N TYR A 55 -4.92 15.50 3.59
CA TYR A 55 -5.48 14.43 4.42
C TYR A 55 -6.97 14.62 4.72
N ASP A 56 -7.47 15.84 4.74
CA ASP A 56 -8.89 16.14 4.99
C ASP A 56 -9.72 16.11 3.69
N LEU A 57 -9.13 16.60 2.59
CA LEU A 57 -9.84 16.87 1.34
C LEU A 57 -9.67 15.79 0.27
N THR A 58 -8.79 14.80 0.49
CA THR A 58 -8.58 13.69 -0.45
C THR A 58 -8.58 12.34 0.28
N ARG A 59 -8.55 11.24 -0.46
CA ARG A 59 -8.45 9.89 0.11
C ARG A 59 -7.04 9.57 0.64
N ARG A 60 -6.07 10.47 0.53
CA ARG A 60 -4.70 10.31 1.01
C ARG A 60 -4.64 9.81 2.46
N TRP A 61 -5.50 10.32 3.35
CA TRP A 61 -5.55 9.95 4.77
C TRP A 61 -5.75 8.44 5.03
N ASN A 62 -6.39 7.72 4.11
CA ASN A 62 -6.74 6.31 4.30
C ASN A 62 -6.21 5.42 3.18
N THR A 63 -5.22 5.88 2.40
CA THR A 63 -4.66 5.10 1.29
C THR A 63 -3.21 4.73 1.59
N VAL A 64 -2.88 3.43 1.49
CA VAL A 64 -1.53 2.89 1.68
C VAL A 64 -1.02 2.29 0.38
N ALA A 65 0.25 2.56 0.04
CA ALA A 65 0.93 1.83 -1.02
C ALA A 65 1.49 0.52 -0.49
N VAL A 66 1.24 -0.60 -1.17
CA VAL A 66 1.89 -1.89 -0.94
C VAL A 66 2.93 -2.08 -2.04
N VAL A 67 4.20 -1.90 -1.70
CA VAL A 67 5.30 -1.83 -2.67
C VAL A 67 6.14 -3.09 -2.64
N THR A 68 6.39 -3.68 -3.80
CA THR A 68 7.25 -4.86 -3.97
C THR A 68 8.14 -4.77 -5.20
N ASP A 69 9.28 -5.43 -5.17
CA ASP A 69 10.08 -5.79 -6.34
C ASP A 69 9.98 -7.29 -6.68
N GLY A 70 9.21 -8.06 -5.89
CA GLY A 70 8.95 -9.47 -6.09
C GLY A 70 10.15 -10.39 -5.89
N THR A 71 11.15 -9.96 -5.10
CA THR A 71 12.40 -10.72 -4.91
C THR A 71 12.40 -11.69 -3.74
N ALA A 72 11.38 -11.65 -2.87
CA ALA A 72 11.30 -12.52 -1.70
C ALA A 72 9.88 -13.02 -1.41
N VAL A 73 9.16 -13.42 -2.46
CA VAL A 73 7.79 -13.93 -2.33
C VAL A 73 7.78 -15.27 -1.58
N LEU A 74 7.00 -15.34 -0.52
CA LEU A 74 6.97 -16.49 0.40
C LEU A 74 6.74 -17.82 -0.32
N GLY A 75 7.70 -18.74 -0.17
CA GLY A 75 7.68 -20.07 -0.78
C GLY A 75 8.08 -20.11 -2.27
N LEU A 76 8.24 -18.97 -2.94
CA LEU A 76 8.54 -18.87 -4.36
C LEU A 76 9.88 -18.18 -4.65
N GLY A 77 10.35 -17.31 -3.73
CA GLY A 77 11.60 -16.56 -3.88
C GLY A 77 11.48 -15.40 -4.86
N ASP A 78 12.49 -15.23 -5.71
CA ASP A 78 12.59 -14.14 -6.69
C ASP A 78 11.81 -14.52 -7.97
N ILE A 79 10.56 -14.10 -8.04
CA ILE A 79 9.68 -14.34 -9.19
C ILE A 79 9.38 -13.10 -10.03
N GLY A 80 9.92 -11.95 -9.59
CA GLY A 80 9.70 -10.65 -10.22
C GLY A 80 8.40 -9.94 -9.78
N PRO A 81 8.32 -8.64 -10.06
CA PRO A 81 7.28 -7.79 -9.49
C PRO A 81 5.87 -8.13 -9.99
N GLU A 82 5.68 -8.39 -11.27
CA GLU A 82 4.36 -8.69 -11.82
C GLU A 82 3.82 -10.04 -11.35
N ALA A 83 4.69 -11.03 -11.21
CA ALA A 83 4.30 -12.34 -10.70
C ALA A 83 3.96 -12.28 -9.19
N GLY A 84 4.48 -11.29 -8.47
CA GLY A 84 4.12 -11.00 -7.09
C GLY A 84 2.76 -10.30 -6.91
N MET A 85 2.18 -9.72 -7.97
CA MET A 85 0.94 -8.95 -7.89
C MET A 85 -0.21 -9.68 -7.19
N PRO A 86 -0.49 -10.97 -7.42
CA PRO A 86 -1.56 -11.66 -6.69
C PRO A 86 -1.36 -11.67 -5.17
N VAL A 87 -0.11 -11.73 -4.70
CA VAL A 87 0.20 -11.64 -3.25
C VAL A 87 -0.04 -10.23 -2.75
N MET A 88 0.40 -9.21 -3.50
CA MET A 88 0.20 -7.79 -3.16
C MET A 88 -1.28 -7.41 -3.08
N GLU A 89 -2.11 -7.89 -4.02
CA GLU A 89 -3.56 -7.72 -3.92
C GLU A 89 -4.14 -8.43 -2.70
N GLY A 90 -3.61 -9.61 -2.35
CA GLY A 90 -3.96 -10.30 -1.11
C GLY A 90 -3.68 -9.44 0.12
N LYS A 91 -2.51 -8.81 0.19
CA LYS A 91 -2.16 -7.86 1.26
C LYS A 91 -3.13 -6.67 1.28
N CYS A 92 -3.49 -6.13 0.12
CA CYS A 92 -4.48 -5.05 0.03
C CYS A 92 -5.86 -5.46 0.57
N VAL A 93 -6.30 -6.69 0.30
CA VAL A 93 -7.53 -7.24 0.88
C VAL A 93 -7.46 -7.30 2.40
N LEU A 94 -6.32 -7.74 2.98
CA LEU A 94 -6.13 -7.77 4.44
C LEU A 94 -6.19 -6.36 5.05
N PHE A 95 -5.54 -5.36 4.43
CA PHE A 95 -5.65 -3.97 4.85
C PHE A 95 -7.10 -3.49 4.88
N LYS A 96 -7.88 -3.85 3.85
CA LYS A 96 -9.28 -3.44 3.76
C LYS A 96 -10.15 -4.13 4.78
N GLU A 97 -10.10 -5.45 4.85
CA GLU A 97 -11.02 -6.26 5.68
C GLU A 97 -10.75 -6.10 7.18
N PHE A 98 -9.49 -6.00 7.58
CA PHE A 98 -9.12 -5.92 8.99
C PHE A 98 -8.81 -4.51 9.49
N GLY A 99 -8.38 -3.61 8.61
CA GLY A 99 -7.98 -2.24 8.98
C GLY A 99 -8.90 -1.15 8.44
N GLY A 100 -9.82 -1.46 7.53
CA GLY A 100 -10.64 -0.45 6.85
C GLY A 100 -9.84 0.49 5.95
N VAL A 101 -8.57 0.15 5.68
CA VAL A 101 -7.62 0.95 4.89
C VAL A 101 -7.71 0.57 3.42
N ASP A 102 -7.72 1.56 2.54
CA ASP A 102 -7.61 1.34 1.10
C ASP A 102 -6.13 1.16 0.74
N ALA A 103 -5.76 0.02 0.19
CA ALA A 103 -4.39 -0.25 -0.19
C ALA A 103 -4.26 -0.47 -1.70
N ILE A 104 -3.19 0.08 -2.29
CA ILE A 104 -2.91 0.01 -3.72
C ILE A 104 -1.58 -0.71 -3.94
N PRO A 105 -1.55 -1.82 -4.70
CA PRO A 105 -0.32 -2.54 -5.00
C PRO A 105 0.52 -1.80 -6.03
N LEU A 106 1.82 -1.66 -5.79
CA LEU A 106 2.79 -1.05 -6.68
C LEU A 106 3.97 -1.99 -6.89
N CYS A 107 4.11 -2.48 -8.11
CA CYS A 107 5.21 -3.35 -8.53
C CYS A 107 6.33 -2.52 -9.18
N VAL A 108 7.53 -2.55 -8.59
CA VAL A 108 8.69 -1.79 -9.07
C VAL A 108 9.64 -2.72 -9.84
N ARG A 109 9.88 -2.41 -11.11
CA ARG A 109 10.79 -3.19 -11.99
C ARG A 109 12.25 -2.82 -11.79
N SER A 110 12.70 -2.78 -10.53
CA SER A 110 14.11 -2.56 -10.21
C SER A 110 14.50 -3.33 -8.96
N LYS A 111 15.76 -3.75 -8.90
CA LYS A 111 16.40 -4.33 -7.71
C LYS A 111 17.43 -3.37 -7.11
N ASP A 112 17.61 -2.21 -7.72
CA ASP A 112 18.50 -1.17 -7.22
C ASP A 112 17.83 -0.41 -6.08
N VAL A 113 18.56 -0.27 -4.96
CA VAL A 113 18.04 0.37 -3.75
C VAL A 113 17.68 1.83 -4.00
N ASP A 114 18.55 2.56 -4.68
CA ASP A 114 18.38 4.01 -4.87
C ASP A 114 17.26 4.30 -5.88
N GLU A 115 17.10 3.45 -6.90
CA GLU A 115 16.01 3.55 -7.84
C GLU A 115 14.65 3.28 -7.16
N ILE A 116 14.57 2.25 -6.31
CA ILE A 116 13.35 1.95 -5.55
C ILE A 116 13.02 3.11 -4.60
N VAL A 117 14.01 3.56 -3.82
CA VAL A 117 13.84 4.68 -2.87
C VAL A 117 13.37 5.94 -3.60
N LYS A 118 14.03 6.30 -4.70
CA LYS A 118 13.64 7.46 -5.51
C LYS A 118 12.22 7.34 -6.05
N THR A 119 11.88 6.17 -6.62
CA THR A 119 10.55 5.93 -7.19
C THR A 119 9.47 6.06 -6.11
N VAL A 120 9.65 5.40 -4.99
CA VAL A 120 8.65 5.39 -3.90
C VAL A 120 8.53 6.77 -3.24
N SER A 121 9.64 7.48 -3.01
CA SER A 121 9.61 8.82 -2.42
C SER A 121 8.88 9.83 -3.30
N LEU A 122 9.01 9.75 -4.63
CA LEU A 122 8.27 10.62 -5.55
C LEU A 122 6.76 10.36 -5.56
N LEU A 123 6.32 9.16 -5.17
CA LEU A 123 4.90 8.79 -5.07
C LEU A 123 4.29 9.05 -3.69
N ALA A 124 5.12 9.29 -2.68
CA ALA A 124 4.70 9.39 -1.27
C ALA A 124 3.59 10.43 -1.02
N GLY A 125 3.56 11.51 -1.82
CA GLY A 125 2.51 12.53 -1.73
C GLY A 125 1.08 12.03 -2.02
N SER A 126 0.91 10.85 -2.60
CA SER A 126 -0.40 10.26 -2.91
C SER A 126 -0.94 9.38 -1.79
N PHE A 127 -0.13 9.05 -0.77
CA PHE A 127 -0.44 8.05 0.25
C PHE A 127 -0.35 8.61 1.66
N GLY A 128 -1.06 7.98 2.57
CA GLY A 128 -0.95 8.19 4.02
C GLY A 128 0.08 7.28 4.68
N GLY A 129 0.58 6.27 3.98
CA GLY A 129 1.61 5.36 4.45
C GLY A 129 2.09 4.41 3.36
N ILE A 130 3.21 3.74 3.60
CA ILE A 130 3.81 2.78 2.66
C ILE A 130 4.16 1.50 3.41
N ASN A 131 3.68 0.39 2.90
CA ASN A 131 4.06 -0.97 3.26
C ASN A 131 4.99 -1.54 2.21
N LEU A 132 6.22 -1.87 2.59
CA LEU A 132 7.16 -2.63 1.76
C LEU A 132 6.90 -4.12 1.98
N GLU A 133 6.78 -4.89 0.91
CA GLU A 133 6.39 -6.29 0.95
C GLU A 133 7.25 -7.12 0.00
N ASP A 134 7.64 -8.34 0.42
CA ASP A 134 8.34 -9.32 -0.42
C ASP A 134 9.63 -8.78 -1.09
N ILE A 135 10.34 -7.86 -0.44
CA ILE A 135 11.65 -7.35 -0.86
C ILE A 135 12.73 -8.11 -0.09
N SER A 136 13.69 -8.70 -0.81
CA SER A 136 14.71 -9.55 -0.21
C SER A 136 15.64 -8.81 0.75
N ALA A 137 15.98 -9.47 1.87
CA ALA A 137 17.06 -9.04 2.75
C ALA A 137 18.42 -9.21 2.04
N PRO A 138 19.44 -8.36 2.32
CA PRO A 138 19.41 -7.26 3.29
C PRO A 138 18.85 -5.93 2.72
N ARG A 139 18.55 -5.85 1.41
CA ARG A 139 18.11 -4.63 0.72
C ARG A 139 16.87 -3.99 1.33
N CYS A 140 15.91 -4.81 1.78
CA CYS A 140 14.69 -4.34 2.41
C CYS A 140 14.95 -3.39 3.60
N PHE A 141 15.97 -3.68 4.42
CA PHE A 141 16.34 -2.83 5.56
C PHE A 141 16.92 -1.49 5.14
N GLU A 142 17.73 -1.49 4.08
CA GLU A 142 18.33 -0.26 3.54
C GLU A 142 17.27 0.61 2.89
N ILE A 143 16.37 0.02 2.10
CA ILE A 143 15.26 0.71 1.44
C ILE A 143 14.34 1.35 2.50
N GLU A 144 13.92 0.59 3.50
CA GLU A 144 13.06 1.09 4.58
C GLU A 144 13.72 2.27 5.31
N LYS A 145 15.00 2.13 5.69
CA LYS A 145 15.75 3.18 6.36
C LYS A 145 15.82 4.46 5.53
N LYS A 146 16.22 4.37 4.26
CA LYS A 146 16.35 5.52 3.36
C LYS A 146 14.99 6.20 3.12
N LEU A 147 13.91 5.42 2.99
CA LEU A 147 12.56 5.98 2.82
C LEU A 147 12.09 6.70 4.08
N LYS A 148 12.37 6.19 5.28
CA LYS A 148 12.08 6.87 6.54
C LYS A 148 12.83 8.19 6.71
N GLU A 149 14.01 8.32 6.08
CA GLU A 149 14.81 9.56 6.12
C GLU A 149 14.30 10.62 5.13
N CYS A 150 13.66 10.22 4.02
CA CYS A 150 13.24 11.14 2.95
C CYS A 150 11.73 11.33 2.79
N CYS A 151 10.89 10.57 3.52
CA CYS A 151 9.44 10.68 3.47
C CYS A 151 8.89 11.11 4.84
N ASP A 152 7.82 11.89 4.81
CA ASP A 152 7.11 12.44 5.99
C ASP A 152 5.89 11.59 6.40
N ILE A 153 5.72 10.41 5.81
CA ILE A 153 4.63 9.47 6.09
C ILE A 153 5.18 8.15 6.68
N PRO A 154 4.38 7.37 7.41
CA PRO A 154 4.78 6.07 7.94
C PRO A 154 5.27 5.11 6.85
N ILE A 155 6.45 4.52 7.07
CA ILE A 155 7.07 3.52 6.21
C ILE A 155 7.43 2.31 7.05
N PHE A 156 7.07 1.11 6.62
CA PHE A 156 7.53 -0.13 7.27
C PHE A 156 7.66 -1.28 6.27
N HIS A 157 8.52 -2.24 6.62
CA HIS A 157 8.66 -3.51 5.91
C HIS A 157 7.97 -4.60 6.72
N ASP A 158 6.89 -5.19 6.18
CA ASP A 158 6.03 -6.08 6.95
C ASP A 158 6.70 -7.40 7.29
N ASP A 159 7.33 -8.08 6.34
CA ASP A 159 7.95 -9.40 6.53
C ASP A 159 9.00 -9.41 7.65
N GLN A 160 9.68 -8.31 7.87
CA GLN A 160 10.76 -8.19 8.86
C GLN A 160 10.26 -7.51 10.14
N HIS A 161 9.95 -6.23 10.07
CA HIS A 161 9.60 -5.45 11.25
C HIS A 161 8.17 -5.68 11.74
N GLY A 162 7.21 -5.89 10.83
CA GLY A 162 5.84 -6.27 11.18
C GLY A 162 5.80 -7.61 11.90
N THR A 163 6.48 -8.62 11.35
CA THR A 163 6.60 -9.96 11.96
C THR A 163 7.36 -9.90 13.29
N ALA A 164 8.42 -9.10 13.41
CA ALA A 164 9.13 -8.92 14.66
C ALA A 164 8.26 -8.31 15.75
N ALA A 165 7.45 -7.30 15.42
CA ALA A 165 6.52 -6.66 16.36
C ALA A 165 5.46 -7.63 16.88
N VAL A 166 4.85 -8.44 16.02
CA VAL A 166 3.87 -9.45 16.41
C VAL A 166 4.51 -10.54 17.27
N SER A 167 5.69 -11.03 16.90
CA SER A 167 6.41 -12.05 17.66
C SER A 167 6.78 -11.53 19.06
N TYR A 168 7.25 -10.30 19.18
CA TYR A 168 7.57 -9.68 20.46
C TYR A 168 6.34 -9.61 21.38
N THR A 169 5.19 -9.13 20.87
CA THR A 169 3.95 -9.06 21.68
C THR A 169 3.49 -10.42 22.15
N HIS A 170 3.54 -11.45 21.32
CA HIS A 170 3.09 -12.79 21.70
C HIS A 170 4.05 -13.51 22.68
N LEU A 171 5.34 -13.23 22.60
CA LEU A 171 6.34 -13.84 23.47
C LEU A 171 6.47 -13.13 24.84
N THR A 172 6.23 -11.82 24.90
CA THR A 172 6.52 -11.03 26.12
C THR A 172 5.29 -10.69 26.96
N LEU A 173 4.13 -10.42 26.36
CA LEU A 173 2.90 -10.09 27.11
C LEU A 173 2.48 -11.16 28.15
N PRO A 174 2.49 -12.46 27.85
CA PRO A 174 2.17 -13.48 28.84
C PRO A 174 3.13 -13.51 30.03
N THR A 175 4.37 -13.02 29.85
CA THR A 175 5.39 -12.99 30.90
C THR A 175 5.24 -11.78 31.83
N ILE A 176 4.67 -10.69 31.33
CA ILE A 176 4.44 -9.45 32.09
C ILE A 176 3.20 -9.58 33.00
N LEU A 177 2.25 -10.43 32.65
CA LEU A 177 0.99 -10.65 33.38
C LEU A 177 1.10 -11.75 34.47
N ARG A 178 2.28 -12.28 34.70
CA ARG A 178 2.62 -13.19 35.80
C ARG A 178 3.53 -12.48 36.79
#